data_54449a1ad48420dc38499c8808ff8170
#
_entry.id   54449a1ad48420dc38499c8808ff8170
#
_cell.length_a   1.000
_cell.length_b   1.000
_cell.length_c   1.000
_cell.angle_alpha   90.00
_cell.angle_beta   90.00
_cell.angle_gamma   90.00
#
_symmetry.space_group_name_H-M   'P 1'
#
loop_
_entity.id
_entity.type
_entity.pdbx_description
1 polymer ?
#
loop_
_entity_poly.entity_id
_entity_poly.type
_entity_poly.pdbx_seq_one_letter_code
_entity_poly.pdbx_strand_id
1 'polypeptide(L)'
;MTARTPEDCDRLFAEHVNAGDLEALLALYEPGCSLVQADGGVATGHAAIREVLGRLVAMRPTIRTEIVKTVRTGDDLAIVYNDWSMTAKRADGTPIERSGKAMEVLRRRADGTWRFAIDDPFARG
;
A
#
# COMPACT_ATOMS: atom_id res chain seq x y z
N MET A 1 0.18 -7.92 13.95
CA MET A 1 -0.89 -8.45 13.09
C MET A 1 -0.35 -8.79 11.72
N THR A 2 -0.84 -9.87 11.15
CA THR A 2 -0.40 -10.34 9.84
C THR A 2 -1.59 -10.44 8.89
N ALA A 3 -1.32 -10.27 7.61
CA ALA A 3 -2.35 -10.39 6.58
C ALA A 3 -2.63 -11.87 6.30
N ARG A 4 -3.85 -12.32 6.57
CA ARG A 4 -4.31 -13.70 6.33
C ARG A 4 -5.15 -13.82 5.07
N THR A 5 -5.58 -12.70 4.51
CA THR A 5 -6.29 -12.60 3.24
C THR A 5 -5.65 -11.49 2.42
N PRO A 6 -5.83 -11.47 1.09
CA PRO A 6 -5.31 -10.36 0.29
C PRO A 6 -5.85 -9.00 0.75
N GLU A 7 -7.13 -8.94 1.12
CA GLU A 7 -7.77 -7.70 1.57
C GLU A 7 -7.16 -7.17 2.86
N ASP A 8 -6.66 -8.05 3.72
CA ASP A 8 -5.99 -7.63 4.96
C ASP A 8 -4.79 -6.74 4.69
N CYS A 9 -4.09 -6.95 3.58
CA CYS A 9 -2.94 -6.10 3.23
C CYS A 9 -3.36 -4.64 3.08
N ASP A 10 -4.48 -4.35 2.42
CA ASP A 10 -4.98 -2.99 2.27
C ASP A 10 -5.46 -2.39 3.59
N ARG A 11 -6.14 -3.19 4.41
CA ARG A 11 -6.61 -2.73 5.72
C ARG A 11 -5.43 -2.41 6.64
N LEU A 12 -4.44 -3.30 6.67
CA LEU A 12 -3.24 -3.09 7.48
C LEU A 12 -2.39 -1.94 6.95
N PHE A 13 -2.33 -1.76 5.63
CA PHE A 13 -1.65 -0.61 5.03
C PHE A 13 -2.21 0.70 5.62
N ALA A 14 -3.52 0.89 5.56
CA ALA A 14 -4.14 2.10 6.10
C ALA A 14 -3.89 2.23 7.60
N GLU A 15 -4.03 1.14 8.35
CA GLU A 15 -3.81 1.13 9.80
C GLU A 15 -2.38 1.54 10.16
N HIS A 16 -1.38 0.97 9.48
CA HIS A 16 0.02 1.27 9.77
C HIS A 16 0.42 2.68 9.32
N VAL A 17 -0.09 3.15 8.18
CA VAL A 17 0.15 4.54 7.75
C VAL A 17 -0.43 5.50 8.79
N ASN A 18 -1.66 5.27 9.21
CA ASN A 18 -2.33 6.14 10.20
C ASN A 18 -1.65 6.10 11.57
N ALA A 19 -1.02 4.98 11.91
CA ALA A 19 -0.26 4.83 13.16
C ALA A 19 1.19 5.35 13.04
N GLY A 20 1.66 5.65 11.84
CA GLY A 20 3.05 6.07 11.62
C GLY A 20 4.08 4.95 11.77
N ASP A 21 3.67 3.69 11.61
CA ASP A 21 4.53 2.52 11.81
C ASP A 21 5.15 2.07 10.50
N LEU A 22 6.30 2.68 10.16
CA LEU A 22 7.00 2.38 8.91
C LEU A 22 7.46 0.92 8.81
N GLU A 23 7.96 0.35 9.89
CA GLU A 23 8.47 -1.02 9.85
C GLU A 23 7.36 -2.04 9.61
N ALA A 24 6.22 -1.87 10.27
CA ALA A 24 5.05 -2.72 10.04
C ALA A 24 4.51 -2.55 8.61
N LEU A 25 4.50 -1.32 8.12
CA LEU A 25 4.07 -1.01 6.76
C LEU A 25 4.96 -1.71 5.73
N LEU A 26 6.28 -1.59 5.88
CA LEU A 26 7.24 -2.21 4.96
C LEU A 26 7.13 -3.74 4.97
N ALA A 27 6.79 -4.33 6.11
CA ALA A 27 6.62 -5.78 6.23
C ALA A 27 5.44 -6.34 5.40
N LEU A 28 4.53 -5.48 4.93
CA LEU A 28 3.45 -5.88 4.03
C LEU A 28 3.92 -6.11 2.59
N TYR A 29 5.15 -5.74 2.26
CA TYR A 29 5.70 -5.80 0.92
C TYR A 29 6.72 -6.94 0.81
N GLU A 30 6.68 -7.68 -0.29
CA GLU A 30 7.73 -8.66 -0.59
C GLU A 30 9.08 -7.95 -0.73
N PRO A 31 10.20 -8.64 -0.42
CA PRO A 31 11.53 -8.02 -0.57
C PRO A 31 11.83 -7.48 -1.98
N GLY A 32 11.30 -8.12 -3.02
CA GLY A 32 11.47 -7.69 -4.41
C GLY A 32 10.30 -6.93 -5.00
N CYS A 33 9.37 -6.47 -4.16
CA CYS A 33 8.15 -5.78 -4.60
C CYS A 33 8.46 -4.52 -5.43
N SER A 34 7.55 -4.18 -6.33
CA SER A 34 7.59 -2.92 -7.09
C SER A 34 6.41 -2.04 -6.70
N LEU A 35 6.70 -0.78 -6.43
CA LEU A 35 5.71 0.24 -6.08
C LEU A 35 5.75 1.34 -7.14
N VAL A 36 4.61 1.52 -7.84
CA VAL A 36 4.48 2.56 -8.84
C VAL A 36 4.21 3.90 -8.14
N GLN A 37 4.93 4.94 -8.58
CA GLN A 37 4.82 6.28 -8.02
C GLN A 37 3.94 7.18 -8.89
N ALA A 38 3.50 8.31 -8.33
CA ALA A 38 2.60 9.24 -9.00
C ALA A 38 3.14 9.77 -10.33
N ASP A 39 4.46 9.92 -10.45
CA ASP A 39 5.11 10.39 -11.68
C ASP A 39 5.32 9.29 -12.73
N GLY A 40 4.87 8.06 -12.44
CA GLY A 40 5.06 6.90 -13.30
C GLY A 40 6.36 6.15 -13.06
N GLY A 41 7.24 6.66 -12.20
CA GLY A 41 8.44 5.93 -11.79
C GLY A 41 8.09 4.70 -10.97
N VAL A 42 9.04 3.78 -10.84
CA VAL A 42 8.84 2.54 -10.09
C VAL A 42 9.96 2.38 -9.08
N ALA A 43 9.59 2.21 -7.80
CA ALA A 43 10.53 1.85 -6.74
C ALA A 43 10.50 0.33 -6.57
N THR A 44 11.65 -0.32 -6.72
CA THR A 44 11.77 -1.77 -6.61
C THR A 44 12.71 -2.15 -5.48
N GLY A 45 12.26 -3.08 -4.64
CA GLY A 45 12.99 -3.59 -3.49
C GLY A 45 12.75 -2.79 -2.22
N HIS A 46 13.01 -3.41 -1.08
CA HIS A 46 12.69 -2.83 0.24
C HIS A 46 13.40 -1.49 0.50
N ALA A 47 14.65 -1.34 0.05
CA ALA A 47 15.39 -0.09 0.30
C ALA A 47 14.72 1.11 -0.40
N ALA A 48 14.36 0.95 -1.68
CA ALA A 48 13.69 2.01 -2.43
C ALA A 48 12.28 2.27 -1.93
N ILE A 49 11.54 1.20 -1.61
CA ILE A 49 10.17 1.31 -1.10
C ILE A 49 10.16 1.97 0.29
N ARG A 50 11.13 1.66 1.13
CA ARG A 50 11.29 2.30 2.44
C ARG A 50 11.39 3.83 2.32
N GLU A 51 12.11 4.32 1.33
CA GLU A 51 12.23 5.77 1.10
C GLU A 51 10.89 6.38 0.72
N VAL A 52 10.14 5.73 -0.18
CA VAL A 52 8.83 6.22 -0.62
C VAL A 52 7.84 6.22 0.54
N LEU A 53 7.74 5.10 1.26
CA LEU A 53 6.81 4.96 2.39
C LEU A 53 7.23 5.85 3.56
N GLY A 54 8.53 6.05 3.76
CA GLY A 54 9.04 6.96 4.79
C GLY A 54 8.61 8.39 4.58
N ARG A 55 8.60 8.86 3.33
CA ARG A 55 8.10 10.20 3.01
C ARG A 55 6.59 10.29 3.23
N LEU A 56 5.86 9.24 2.92
CA LEU A 56 4.42 9.19 3.18
C LEU A 56 4.13 9.28 4.68
N VAL A 57 4.78 8.44 5.48
CA VAL A 57 4.59 8.40 6.94
C VAL A 57 5.00 9.73 7.59
N ALA A 58 6.07 10.37 7.07
CA ALA A 58 6.55 11.65 7.60
C ALA A 58 5.53 12.79 7.45
N MET A 59 4.62 12.68 6.49
CA MET A 59 3.54 13.66 6.30
C MET A 59 2.44 13.55 7.36
N ARG A 60 2.47 12.51 8.18
CA ARG A 60 1.43 12.20 9.18
C ARG A 60 0.03 12.25 8.58
N PRO A 61 -0.21 11.50 7.50
CA PRO A 61 -1.50 11.55 6.83
C PRO A 61 -2.56 10.76 7.57
N THR A 62 -3.82 11.04 7.23
CA THR A 62 -4.93 10.13 7.48
C THR A 62 -5.31 9.52 6.14
N ILE A 63 -5.22 8.22 6.03
CA ILE A 63 -5.55 7.50 4.80
C ILE A 63 -6.73 6.56 5.02
N ARG A 64 -7.58 6.44 4.01
CA ARG A 64 -8.72 5.53 3.98
C ARG A 64 -8.66 4.73 2.70
N THR A 65 -9.00 3.46 2.79
CA THR A 65 -9.08 2.56 1.64
C THR A 65 -10.46 1.93 1.59
N GLU A 66 -10.98 1.78 0.38
CA GLU A 66 -12.23 1.08 0.13
C GLU A 66 -11.95 0.00 -0.91
N ILE A 67 -12.14 -1.26 -0.52
CA ILE A 67 -11.91 -2.39 -1.41
C ILE A 67 -13.10 -2.51 -2.36
N VAL A 68 -12.79 -2.43 -3.66
CA VAL A 68 -13.79 -2.50 -4.72
C VAL A 68 -14.08 -3.95 -5.11
N LYS A 69 -13.03 -4.73 -5.33
CA LYS A 69 -13.13 -6.16 -5.60
C LYS A 69 -11.78 -6.85 -5.44
N THR A 70 -11.83 -8.17 -5.29
CA THR A 70 -10.66 -9.04 -5.29
C THR A 70 -10.85 -10.10 -6.36
N VAL A 71 -9.79 -10.35 -7.13
CA VAL A 71 -9.75 -11.45 -8.10
C VAL A 71 -8.63 -12.39 -7.68
N ARG A 72 -8.96 -13.66 -7.50
CA ARG A 72 -7.98 -14.68 -7.12
C ARG A 72 -7.78 -15.68 -8.23
N THR A 73 -6.57 -16.22 -8.33
CA THR A 73 -6.29 -17.40 -9.14
C THR A 73 -5.44 -18.37 -8.33
N GLY A 74 -5.86 -19.64 -8.27
CA GLY A 74 -5.24 -20.60 -7.37
C GLY A 74 -5.33 -20.16 -5.91
N ASP A 75 -4.41 -20.65 -5.09
CA ASP A 75 -4.41 -20.37 -3.64
C ASP A 75 -3.48 -19.23 -3.24
N ASP A 76 -2.59 -18.80 -4.15
CA ASP A 76 -1.42 -17.99 -3.78
C ASP A 76 -1.34 -16.65 -4.47
N LEU A 77 -2.26 -16.31 -5.37
CA LEU A 77 -2.17 -15.09 -6.17
C LEU A 77 -3.51 -14.37 -6.21
N ALA A 78 -3.48 -13.05 -6.05
CA ALA A 78 -4.68 -12.23 -6.10
C ALA A 78 -4.35 -10.84 -6.65
N ILE A 79 -5.37 -10.21 -7.23
CA ILE A 79 -5.39 -8.77 -7.48
C ILE A 79 -6.47 -8.17 -6.59
N VAL A 80 -6.13 -7.11 -5.87
CA VAL A 80 -7.08 -6.30 -5.11
C VAL A 80 -7.20 -4.94 -5.77
N TYR A 81 -8.42 -4.50 -5.97
CA TYR A 81 -8.77 -3.18 -6.48
C TYR A 81 -9.28 -2.37 -5.31
N ASN A 82 -8.66 -1.21 -5.04
CA ASN A 82 -9.16 -0.34 -3.99
C ASN A 82 -9.15 1.12 -4.43
N ASP A 83 -10.08 1.89 -3.87
CA ASP A 83 -10.12 3.34 -3.99
C ASP A 83 -9.61 3.91 -2.68
N TRP A 84 -8.61 4.78 -2.74
CA TRP A 84 -8.03 5.36 -1.54
C TRP A 84 -8.11 6.87 -1.56
N SER A 85 -8.14 7.46 -0.38
CA SER A 85 -8.06 8.90 -0.18
C SER A 85 -7.18 9.20 1.01
N MET A 86 -6.53 10.35 0.97
CA MET A 86 -5.59 10.77 1.98
C MET A 86 -5.70 12.27 2.22
N THR A 87 -5.62 12.64 3.50
CA THR A 87 -5.49 14.03 3.91
C THR A 87 -4.25 14.19 4.77
N ALA A 88 -3.57 15.33 4.65
CA ALA A 88 -2.44 15.71 5.47
C ALA A 88 -2.37 17.24 5.53
N LYS A 89 -1.42 17.76 6.29
CA LYS A 89 -1.18 19.21 6.35
C LYS A 89 0.26 19.52 6.02
N ARG A 90 0.48 20.60 5.25
CA ARG A 90 1.82 21.15 5.06
C ARG A 90 2.30 21.84 6.35
N ALA A 91 3.58 22.16 6.39
CA ALA A 91 4.17 22.86 7.55
C ALA A 91 3.46 24.18 7.88
N ASP A 92 2.92 24.87 6.88
CA ASP A 92 2.18 26.13 7.06
C ASP A 92 0.70 25.93 7.43
N GLY A 93 0.27 24.66 7.61
CA GLY A 93 -1.10 24.32 7.98
C GLY A 93 -2.06 24.17 6.81
N THR A 94 -1.63 24.41 5.56
CA THR A 94 -2.51 24.21 4.40
C THR A 94 -2.77 22.73 4.18
N PRO A 95 -4.02 22.35 3.82
CA PRO A 95 -4.35 20.95 3.62
C PRO A 95 -3.75 20.38 2.34
N ILE A 96 -3.39 19.12 2.42
CA ILE A 96 -3.05 18.29 1.26
C ILE A 96 -4.14 17.23 1.15
N GLU A 97 -4.73 17.09 -0.03
CA GLU A 97 -5.68 16.03 -0.32
C GLU A 97 -5.22 15.26 -1.54
N ARG A 98 -5.22 13.94 -1.45
CA ARG A 98 -4.85 13.06 -2.55
C ARG A 98 -5.78 11.86 -2.58
N SER A 99 -5.99 11.33 -3.76
CA SER A 99 -6.78 10.12 -3.94
C SER A 99 -6.29 9.37 -5.17
N GLY A 100 -6.67 8.10 -5.25
CA GLY A 100 -6.34 7.27 -6.38
C GLY A 100 -7.17 6.01 -6.41
N LYS A 101 -7.09 5.33 -7.55
CA LYS A 101 -7.75 4.05 -7.78
C LYS A 101 -6.67 3.02 -8.06
N ALA A 102 -6.40 2.20 -7.07
CA ALA A 102 -5.28 1.29 -7.05
C ALA A 102 -5.63 -0.10 -7.58
N MET A 103 -4.59 -0.77 -8.07
CA MET A 103 -4.57 -2.22 -8.26
C MET A 103 -3.31 -2.74 -7.60
N GLU A 104 -3.46 -3.78 -6.79
CA GLU A 104 -2.31 -4.45 -6.18
C GLU A 104 -2.32 -5.92 -6.56
N VAL A 105 -1.13 -6.45 -6.84
CA VAL A 105 -0.92 -7.89 -6.97
C VAL A 105 -0.35 -8.39 -5.65
N LEU A 106 -0.99 -9.40 -5.09
CA LEU A 106 -0.64 -9.97 -3.80
C LEU A 106 -0.33 -11.45 -3.94
N ARG A 107 0.67 -11.87 -3.18
CA ARG A 107 1.12 -13.26 -3.19
C ARG A 107 1.07 -13.82 -1.77
N ARG A 108 0.54 -15.04 -1.66
CA ARG A 108 0.53 -15.78 -0.41
C ARG A 108 1.87 -16.47 -0.20
N ARG A 109 2.45 -16.29 0.96
CA ARG A 109 3.72 -16.92 1.34
C ARG A 109 3.49 -18.30 1.95
N ALA A 110 4.57 -19.06 2.09
CA ALA A 110 4.51 -20.42 2.64
C ALA A 110 3.92 -20.47 4.05
N ASP A 111 4.08 -19.39 4.84
CA ASP A 111 3.53 -19.29 6.20
C ASP A 111 2.04 -18.91 6.23
N GLY A 112 1.42 -18.76 5.07
CA GLY A 112 0.00 -18.40 4.95
C GLY A 112 -0.29 -16.90 4.99
N THR A 113 0.74 -16.06 5.09
CA THR A 113 0.56 -14.60 5.06
C THR A 113 0.62 -14.07 3.64
N TRP A 114 -0.10 -12.97 3.40
CA TRP A 114 -0.12 -12.30 2.10
C TRP A 114 0.76 -11.06 2.13
N ARG A 115 1.39 -10.75 1.01
CA ARG A 115 2.20 -9.54 0.84
C ARG A 115 2.02 -8.95 -0.54
N PHE A 116 2.23 -7.64 -0.65
CA PHE A 116 2.25 -6.97 -1.94
C PHE A 116 3.45 -7.42 -2.77
N ALA A 117 3.18 -7.89 -3.99
CA ALA A 117 4.19 -8.17 -4.99
C ALA A 117 4.35 -6.99 -5.95
N ILE A 118 3.24 -6.37 -6.34
CA ILE A 118 3.20 -5.13 -7.11
C ILE A 118 2.12 -4.24 -6.51
N ASP A 119 2.47 -2.99 -6.27
CA ASP A 119 1.52 -1.99 -5.77
C ASP A 119 1.48 -0.82 -6.74
N ASP A 120 0.31 -0.60 -7.35
CA ASP A 120 0.08 0.54 -8.24
C ASP A 120 -1.09 1.38 -7.72
N PRO A 121 -0.79 2.41 -6.89
CA PRO A 121 -1.83 3.24 -6.28
C PRO A 121 -2.64 4.06 -7.28
N PHE A 122 -2.19 4.17 -8.53
CA PHE A 122 -2.80 5.04 -9.54
C PHE A 122 -3.22 4.29 -10.80
N ALA A 123 -3.34 2.97 -10.73
CA ALA A 123 -3.54 2.11 -11.92
C ALA A 123 -4.81 2.43 -12.71
N ARG A 124 -5.85 2.94 -12.05
CA ARG A 124 -7.15 3.22 -12.69
C ARG A 124 -7.57 4.70 -12.57
N GLY A 125 -6.66 5.54 -12.19
CA GLY A 125 -6.96 6.97 -11.99
C GLY A 125 -6.39 7.57 -10.68
#